data_06c78183f6dc86bd4d0155e5064eb040
#
_entry.id   06c78183f6dc86bd4d0155e5064eb040
#
_cell.length_a   1.000
_cell.length_b   1.000
_cell.length_c   1.000
_cell.angle_alpha   90.00
_cell.angle_beta   90.00
_cell.angle_gamma   90.00
#
_symmetry.space_group_name_H-M   'P 1'
#
loop_
_entity.id
_entity.type
_entity.pdbx_description
1 polymer ?
#
loop_
_entity_poly.entity_id
_entity_poly.type
_entity_poly.pdbx_seq_one_letter_code
_entity_poly.pdbx_strand_id
1 'polypeptide(L)'
;DPVIAIEPGGKVVRSWGRGRYVMPHAIRVDPQGNVWTTDAASSHVIKYSPTGAVLLDIAVGGQPTPCRNNFCGTTDIAFAANGHLFIADGYANARVLEYTPDGAKVREWGTPGTGPGQFNLPHSIQIDRAGVVYVADRENARVQRFDRAGTFLGEWTAYGKTFGLEAD
;
A
#
# COMPACT_ATOMS: atom_id res chain seq x y z
N ASP A 1 18.82 -8.55 6.11
CA ASP A 1 17.84 -7.50 6.43
C ASP A 1 17.12 -7.06 5.15
N PRO A 2 15.81 -7.06 5.11
CA PRO A 2 15.07 -6.74 3.88
C PRO A 2 15.02 -5.22 3.57
N VAL A 3 15.27 -4.36 4.54
CA VAL A 3 15.37 -2.92 4.33
C VAL A 3 16.83 -2.48 4.41
N ILE A 4 17.30 -1.81 3.36
CA ILE A 4 18.69 -1.40 3.22
C ILE A 4 18.72 0.09 2.83
N ALA A 5 19.47 0.90 3.58
CA ALA A 5 19.78 2.28 3.23
C ALA A 5 21.14 2.33 2.53
N ILE A 6 21.17 2.94 1.36
CA ILE A 6 22.35 3.05 0.50
C ILE A 6 22.60 4.53 0.21
N GLU A 7 23.83 5.00 0.41
CA GLU A 7 24.25 6.34 -0.01
C GLU A 7 24.50 6.42 -1.53
N PRO A 8 24.54 7.63 -2.13
CA PRO A 8 24.70 7.79 -3.59
C PRO A 8 25.92 7.07 -4.20
N GLY A 9 26.95 6.80 -3.41
CA GLY A 9 28.13 6.02 -3.82
C GLY A 9 27.94 4.50 -3.81
N GLY A 10 26.74 3.99 -3.51
CA GLY A 10 26.42 2.56 -3.49
C GLY A 10 26.80 1.84 -2.19
N LYS A 11 27.35 2.52 -1.20
CA LYS A 11 27.70 1.94 0.08
C LYS A 11 26.49 1.75 0.96
N VAL A 12 26.31 0.54 1.50
CA VAL A 12 25.27 0.26 2.50
C VAL A 12 25.68 0.95 3.82
N VAL A 13 24.84 1.87 4.28
CA VAL A 13 25.08 2.62 5.52
C VAL A 13 24.29 2.07 6.69
N ARG A 14 23.19 1.34 6.38
CA ARG A 14 22.27 0.81 7.39
C ARG A 14 21.42 -0.30 6.83
N SER A 15 21.04 -1.29 7.65
CA SER A 15 20.02 -2.28 7.31
C SER A 15 19.23 -2.69 8.54
N TRP A 16 17.95 -3.06 8.34
CA TRP A 16 17.05 -3.46 9.43
C TRP A 16 15.89 -4.33 8.94
N GLY A 17 15.00 -4.74 9.87
CA GLY A 17 13.79 -5.51 9.57
C GLY A 17 13.99 -7.01 9.58
N ARG A 18 15.11 -7.54 10.05
CA ARG A 18 15.36 -9.00 10.13
C ARG A 18 14.27 -9.68 10.96
N GLY A 19 13.71 -10.77 10.41
CA GLY A 19 12.72 -11.61 11.09
C GLY A 19 11.31 -11.01 11.18
N ARG A 20 11.05 -9.85 10.54
CA ARG A 20 9.75 -9.18 10.57
C ARG A 20 8.90 -9.43 9.33
N TYR A 21 9.47 -10.04 8.32
CA TYR A 21 8.80 -10.23 7.03
C TYR A 21 8.77 -11.70 6.64
N VAL A 22 7.65 -12.07 6.03
CA VAL A 22 7.53 -13.32 5.28
C VAL A 22 7.74 -13.03 3.79
N MET A 23 7.11 -11.96 3.29
CA MET A 23 7.23 -11.51 1.90
C MET A 23 7.18 -9.98 1.84
N PRO A 24 8.32 -9.29 2.01
CA PRO A 24 8.36 -7.82 1.89
C PRO A 24 7.96 -7.42 0.48
N HIS A 25 7.09 -6.41 0.34
CA HIS A 25 6.50 -6.08 -0.95
C HIS A 25 6.72 -4.62 -1.35
N ALA A 26 6.12 -3.66 -0.66
CA ALA A 26 6.31 -2.25 -0.96
C ALA A 26 7.16 -1.55 0.10
N ILE A 27 7.83 -0.48 -0.33
CA ILE A 27 8.54 0.46 0.53
C ILE A 27 8.19 1.88 0.10
N ARG A 28 7.86 2.74 1.07
CA ARG A 28 7.56 4.16 0.88
C ARG A 28 8.22 4.98 1.98
N VAL A 29 8.50 6.25 1.68
CA VAL A 29 9.02 7.20 2.67
C VAL A 29 7.99 8.30 2.85
N ASP A 30 7.58 8.56 4.11
CA ASP A 30 6.63 9.63 4.40
C ASP A 30 7.32 11.02 4.40
N PRO A 31 6.56 12.12 4.38
CA PRO A 31 7.14 13.48 4.38
C PRO A 31 8.04 13.79 5.60
N GLN A 32 7.95 13.01 6.67
CA GLN A 32 8.79 13.13 7.87
C GLN A 32 10.08 12.28 7.78
N GLY A 33 10.27 11.56 6.65
CA GLY A 33 11.43 10.69 6.43
C GLY A 33 11.32 9.31 7.09
N ASN A 34 10.15 8.94 7.63
CA ASN A 34 9.95 7.58 8.14
C ASN A 34 9.77 6.60 6.98
N VAL A 35 10.30 5.40 7.16
CA VAL A 35 10.23 4.34 6.16
C VAL A 35 9.07 3.41 6.49
N TRP A 36 8.18 3.24 5.52
CA TRP A 36 7.04 2.36 5.63
C TRP A 36 7.19 1.17 4.69
N THR A 37 6.78 0.02 5.14
CA THR A 37 6.86 -1.23 4.36
C THR A 37 5.58 -2.01 4.47
N THR A 38 5.29 -2.80 3.43
CA THR A 38 4.21 -3.78 3.46
C THR A 38 4.78 -5.20 3.40
N ASP A 39 4.04 -6.16 3.95
CA ASP A 39 4.32 -7.59 3.78
C ASP A 39 3.11 -8.26 3.12
N ALA A 40 3.33 -8.80 1.92
CA ALA A 40 2.27 -9.40 1.11
C ALA A 40 1.81 -10.78 1.60
N ALA A 41 2.51 -11.39 2.54
CA ALA A 41 2.13 -12.68 3.12
C ALA A 41 1.50 -12.53 4.51
N SER A 42 2.13 -11.75 5.39
CA SER A 42 1.63 -11.56 6.76
C SER A 42 0.60 -10.44 6.90
N SER A 43 0.42 -9.62 5.86
CA SER A 43 -0.46 -8.43 5.86
C SER A 43 -0.11 -7.40 6.93
N HIS A 44 1.16 -7.28 7.28
CA HIS A 44 1.65 -6.22 8.15
C HIS A 44 2.08 -4.99 7.34
N VAL A 45 1.77 -3.82 7.89
CA VAL A 45 2.30 -2.53 7.45
C VAL A 45 3.11 -1.95 8.58
N ILE A 46 4.42 -1.78 8.37
CA ILE A 46 5.36 -1.40 9.43
C ILE A 46 5.97 -0.03 9.13
N LYS A 47 5.89 0.88 10.10
CA LYS A 47 6.55 2.17 10.09
C LYS A 47 7.85 2.10 10.89
N TYR A 48 8.93 2.57 10.28
CA TYR A 48 10.23 2.72 10.92
C TYR A 48 10.64 4.19 10.97
N SER A 49 11.35 4.56 11.99
CA SER A 49 12.11 5.81 11.99
C SER A 49 13.16 5.81 10.86
N PRO A 50 13.74 6.97 10.50
CA PRO A 50 14.86 7.03 9.56
C PRO A 50 16.09 6.23 10.02
N THR A 51 16.16 5.85 11.30
CA THR A 51 17.25 5.05 11.87
C THR A 51 16.91 3.56 11.99
N GLY A 52 15.71 3.12 11.59
CA GLY A 52 15.29 1.72 11.58
C GLY A 52 14.59 1.24 12.86
N ALA A 53 14.28 2.13 13.81
CA ALA A 53 13.46 1.77 14.97
C ALA A 53 12.00 1.62 14.55
N VAL A 54 11.31 0.56 15.00
CA VAL A 54 9.87 0.39 14.74
C VAL A 54 9.09 1.45 15.51
N LEU A 55 8.27 2.21 14.80
CA LEU A 55 7.38 3.23 15.36
C LEU A 55 5.93 2.76 15.42
N LEU A 56 5.51 1.94 14.44
CA LEU A 56 4.16 1.40 14.35
C LEU A 56 4.20 0.06 13.60
N ASP A 57 3.32 -0.86 13.97
CA ASP A 57 3.12 -2.13 13.28
C ASP A 57 1.62 -2.41 13.22
N ILE A 58 1.04 -2.32 12.02
CA ILE A 58 -0.38 -2.52 11.77
C ILE A 58 -0.57 -3.92 11.21
N ALA A 59 -1.24 -4.79 11.95
CA ALA A 59 -1.75 -6.05 11.43
C ALA A 59 -3.08 -5.77 10.70
N VAL A 60 -3.06 -5.81 9.38
CA VAL A 60 -4.25 -5.60 8.56
C VAL A 60 -5.12 -6.86 8.61
N GLY A 61 -6.27 -6.77 9.27
CA GLY A 61 -7.18 -7.89 9.46
C GLY A 61 -8.08 -8.18 8.26
N GLY A 62 -8.88 -9.25 8.38
CA GLY A 62 -9.88 -9.63 7.37
C GLY A 62 -9.30 -10.36 6.16
N GLN A 63 -8.14 -11.00 6.32
CA GLN A 63 -7.53 -11.83 5.29
C GLN A 63 -8.27 -13.17 5.19
N PRO A 64 -8.50 -13.72 3.99
CA PRO A 64 -9.06 -15.05 3.84
C PRO A 64 -8.09 -16.13 4.34
N THR A 65 -8.64 -17.19 4.92
CA THR A 65 -7.86 -18.34 5.39
C THR A 65 -8.38 -19.61 4.72
N PRO A 66 -7.55 -20.37 4.02
CA PRO A 66 -6.13 -20.14 3.75
C PRO A 66 -5.88 -19.06 2.69
N CYS A 67 -4.71 -18.43 2.77
CA CYS A 67 -4.24 -17.50 1.75
C CYS A 67 -3.90 -18.21 0.45
N ARG A 68 -4.23 -17.58 -0.68
CA ARG A 68 -3.88 -18.12 -1.99
C ARG A 68 -2.38 -17.93 -2.28
N ASN A 69 -1.64 -19.04 -2.44
CA ASN A 69 -0.22 -19.02 -2.80
C ASN A 69 0.71 -18.22 -1.85
N ASN A 70 0.41 -18.17 -0.57
CA ASN A 70 1.12 -17.37 0.44
C ASN A 70 1.06 -15.84 0.21
N PHE A 71 0.29 -15.35 -0.75
CA PHE A 71 -0.02 -13.95 -0.93
C PHE A 71 -1.37 -13.65 -0.29
N CYS A 72 -1.35 -13.00 0.87
CA CYS A 72 -2.55 -12.82 1.68
C CYS A 72 -3.02 -11.39 1.77
N GLY A 73 -2.22 -10.44 1.33
CA GLY A 73 -2.54 -9.14 1.83
C GLY A 73 -2.05 -7.96 1.03
N THR A 74 -1.51 -7.06 1.82
CA THR A 74 -1.23 -5.68 1.44
C THR A 74 -0.20 -5.58 0.32
N THR A 75 -0.55 -4.81 -0.72
CA THR A 75 0.30 -4.61 -1.88
C THR A 75 1.10 -3.32 -1.80
N ASP A 76 0.45 -2.19 -1.49
CA ASP A 76 1.10 -0.87 -1.50
C ASP A 76 0.41 0.10 -0.53
N ILE A 77 1.04 1.24 -0.27
CA ILE A 77 0.56 2.28 0.62
C ILE A 77 0.79 3.67 0.04
N ALA A 78 -0.08 4.62 0.42
CA ALA A 78 0.06 6.02 0.11
C ALA A 78 -0.31 6.90 1.31
N PHE A 79 0.18 8.14 1.33
CA PHE A 79 -0.05 9.09 2.42
C PHE A 79 -0.88 10.26 1.94
N ALA A 80 -1.94 10.60 2.69
CA ALA A 80 -2.67 11.83 2.49
C ALA A 80 -2.01 13.00 3.24
N ALA A 81 -2.29 14.24 2.83
CA ALA A 81 -1.72 15.44 3.43
C ALA A 81 -2.04 15.61 4.93
N ASN A 82 -3.13 14.99 5.43
CA ASN A 82 -3.46 14.96 6.86
C ASN A 82 -2.73 13.87 7.64
N GLY A 83 -1.81 13.14 7.00
CA GLY A 83 -1.04 12.04 7.58
C GLY A 83 -1.76 10.69 7.61
N HIS A 84 -3.00 10.60 7.13
CA HIS A 84 -3.67 9.31 7.01
C HIS A 84 -2.96 8.42 6.00
N LEU A 85 -2.97 7.14 6.30
CA LEU A 85 -2.41 6.07 5.48
C LEU A 85 -3.53 5.39 4.69
N PHE A 86 -3.31 5.21 3.40
CA PHE A 86 -4.18 4.43 2.52
C PHE A 86 -3.43 3.17 2.09
N ILE A 87 -4.06 2.02 2.23
CA ILE A 87 -3.47 0.70 1.98
C ILE A 87 -4.25 0.03 0.87
N ALA A 88 -3.58 -0.36 -0.20
CA ALA A 88 -4.11 -1.31 -1.18
C ALA A 88 -3.95 -2.73 -0.62
N ASP A 89 -5.07 -3.45 -0.49
CA ASP A 89 -5.11 -4.82 0.02
C ASP A 89 -5.64 -5.74 -1.08
N GLY A 90 -4.72 -6.13 -1.97
CA GLY A 90 -5.07 -6.67 -3.28
C GLY A 90 -4.81 -8.15 -3.51
N TYR A 91 -3.86 -8.79 -2.81
CA TYR A 91 -3.52 -10.18 -3.15
C TYR A 91 -4.60 -11.20 -2.78
N ALA A 92 -5.25 -11.01 -1.65
CA ALA A 92 -6.32 -11.92 -1.22
C ALA A 92 -7.67 -11.20 -1.11
N ASN A 93 -7.64 -9.87 -1.08
CA ASN A 93 -8.80 -9.01 -1.03
C ASN A 93 -8.90 -8.11 -2.28
N ALA A 94 -9.95 -7.32 -2.35
CA ALA A 94 -10.20 -6.39 -3.45
C ALA A 94 -10.64 -5.06 -2.86
N ARG A 95 -9.80 -4.46 -2.00
CA ARG A 95 -10.19 -3.28 -1.23
C ARG A 95 -9.04 -2.30 -0.99
N VAL A 96 -9.42 -1.10 -0.64
CA VAL A 96 -8.56 -0.06 -0.09
C VAL A 96 -8.99 0.22 1.34
N LEU A 97 -8.04 0.41 2.24
CA LEU A 97 -8.29 0.75 3.65
C LEU A 97 -7.66 2.11 3.97
N GLU A 98 -8.33 2.89 4.82
CA GLU A 98 -7.80 4.12 5.39
C GLU A 98 -7.53 3.93 6.88
N TYR A 99 -6.35 4.36 7.32
CA TYR A 99 -5.93 4.37 8.72
C TYR A 99 -5.49 5.76 9.14
N THR A 100 -5.65 6.08 10.42
CA THR A 100 -5.08 7.28 11.03
C THR A 100 -3.56 7.15 11.18
N PRO A 101 -2.82 8.25 11.43
CA PRO A 101 -1.37 8.21 11.63
C PRO A 101 -0.89 7.35 12.79
N ASP A 102 -1.75 7.08 13.76
CA ASP A 102 -1.51 6.22 14.95
C ASP A 102 -1.99 4.78 14.76
N GLY A 103 -2.49 4.43 13.56
CA GLY A 103 -2.81 3.06 13.19
C GLY A 103 -4.24 2.62 13.49
N ALA A 104 -5.17 3.52 13.78
CA ALA A 104 -6.58 3.17 13.91
C ALA A 104 -7.26 3.12 12.54
N LYS A 105 -8.02 2.06 12.27
CA LYS A 105 -8.78 1.94 11.02
C LYS A 105 -9.92 2.94 10.98
N VAL A 106 -10.02 3.69 9.88
CA VAL A 106 -11.06 4.69 9.64
C VAL A 106 -12.19 4.12 8.81
N ARG A 107 -11.85 3.55 7.65
CA ARG A 107 -12.81 2.99 6.68
C ARG A 107 -12.16 2.02 5.73
N GLU A 108 -12.98 1.38 4.91
CA GLU A 108 -12.56 0.64 3.74
C GLU A 108 -13.59 0.77 2.62
N TRP A 109 -13.16 0.56 1.39
CA TRP A 109 -14.03 0.43 0.23
C TRP A 109 -13.44 -0.52 -0.80
N GLY A 110 -14.28 -0.96 -1.72
CA GLY A 110 -13.93 -1.90 -2.78
C GLY A 110 -14.47 -3.30 -2.52
N THR A 111 -14.81 -3.96 -3.61
CA THR A 111 -15.27 -5.37 -3.64
C THR A 111 -14.70 -6.04 -4.88
N PRO A 112 -14.62 -7.38 -4.94
CA PRO A 112 -14.19 -8.09 -6.14
C PRO A 112 -15.10 -7.79 -7.33
N GLY A 113 -14.51 -7.52 -8.50
CA GLY A 113 -15.27 -7.34 -9.75
C GLY A 113 -14.59 -6.41 -10.75
N THR A 114 -15.38 -5.98 -11.77
CA THR A 114 -14.93 -5.16 -12.90
C THR A 114 -15.64 -3.80 -13.02
N GLY A 115 -16.67 -3.56 -12.20
CA GLY A 115 -17.42 -2.30 -12.20
C GLY A 115 -16.67 -1.16 -11.48
N PRO A 116 -17.21 0.07 -11.49
CA PRO A 116 -16.71 1.19 -10.69
C PRO A 116 -16.61 0.84 -9.20
N GLY A 117 -15.44 1.10 -8.57
CA GLY A 117 -15.21 0.76 -7.17
C GLY A 117 -15.04 -0.74 -6.88
N GLN A 118 -15.09 -1.59 -7.90
CA GLN A 118 -14.72 -2.99 -7.79
C GLN A 118 -13.29 -3.19 -8.26
N PHE A 119 -12.60 -4.21 -7.73
CA PHE A 119 -11.20 -4.46 -8.05
C PHE A 119 -10.93 -5.93 -8.37
N ASN A 120 -9.91 -6.13 -9.20
CA ASN A 120 -9.26 -7.41 -9.36
C ASN A 120 -7.76 -7.22 -9.17
N LEU A 121 -7.33 -7.41 -7.94
CA LEU A 121 -5.96 -7.18 -7.48
C LEU A 121 -5.53 -5.69 -7.54
N PRO A 122 -6.05 -4.82 -6.64
CA PRO A 122 -5.50 -3.47 -6.47
C PRO A 122 -4.04 -3.58 -5.99
N HIS A 123 -3.09 -3.21 -6.89
CA HIS A 123 -1.67 -3.52 -6.70
C HIS A 123 -0.84 -2.33 -6.26
N SER A 124 -1.17 -1.14 -6.70
CA SER A 124 -0.49 0.08 -6.28
C SER A 124 -1.51 1.19 -6.00
N ILE A 125 -1.15 2.10 -5.11
CA ILE A 125 -1.98 3.22 -4.70
C ILE A 125 -1.15 4.49 -4.56
N GLN A 126 -1.70 5.62 -5.03
CA GLN A 126 -1.11 6.93 -4.87
C GLN A 126 -2.18 7.98 -4.55
N ILE A 127 -1.76 9.08 -3.95
CA ILE A 127 -2.62 10.23 -3.64
C ILE A 127 -1.91 11.48 -4.13
N ASP A 128 -2.59 12.28 -4.97
CA ASP A 128 -2.06 13.54 -5.43
C ASP A 128 -2.27 14.68 -4.40
N ARG A 129 -1.71 15.85 -4.71
CA ARG A 129 -1.83 17.05 -3.85
C ARG A 129 -3.26 17.56 -3.72
N ALA A 130 -4.14 17.25 -4.66
CA ALA A 130 -5.56 17.57 -4.59
C ALA A 130 -6.36 16.58 -3.71
N GLY A 131 -5.73 15.48 -3.30
CA GLY A 131 -6.33 14.43 -2.49
C GLY A 131 -7.10 13.39 -3.30
N VAL A 132 -6.87 13.31 -4.61
CA VAL A 132 -7.42 12.25 -5.44
C VAL A 132 -6.60 10.98 -5.21
N VAL A 133 -7.30 9.89 -4.93
CA VAL A 133 -6.72 8.56 -4.73
C VAL A 133 -6.73 7.80 -6.05
N TYR A 134 -5.57 7.34 -6.49
CA TYR A 134 -5.36 6.53 -7.69
C TYR A 134 -5.04 5.11 -7.29
N VAL A 135 -5.77 4.14 -7.84
CA VAL A 135 -5.58 2.71 -7.56
C VAL A 135 -5.32 1.96 -8.85
N ALA A 136 -4.16 1.33 -8.96
CA ALA A 136 -3.85 0.41 -10.05
C ALA A 136 -4.62 -0.89 -9.85
N ASP A 137 -5.72 -1.05 -10.55
CA ASP A 137 -6.56 -2.24 -10.58
C ASP A 137 -5.99 -3.22 -11.63
N ARG A 138 -4.91 -3.91 -11.22
CA ARG A 138 -3.93 -4.56 -12.09
C ARG A 138 -4.56 -5.56 -13.04
N GLU A 139 -5.32 -6.52 -12.54
CA GLU A 139 -5.87 -7.60 -13.37
C GLU A 139 -7.06 -7.13 -14.23
N ASN A 140 -7.66 -5.99 -13.90
CA ASN A 140 -8.64 -5.30 -14.74
C ASN A 140 -7.98 -4.35 -15.77
N ALA A 141 -6.65 -4.26 -15.79
CA ALA A 141 -5.88 -3.43 -16.72
C ALA A 141 -6.32 -1.95 -16.75
N ARG A 142 -6.58 -1.36 -15.57
CA ARG A 142 -7.04 0.03 -15.42
C ARG A 142 -6.46 0.69 -14.18
N VAL A 143 -6.54 2.02 -14.14
CA VAL A 143 -6.32 2.84 -12.95
C VAL A 143 -7.65 3.50 -12.61
N GLN A 144 -8.18 3.25 -11.42
CA GLN A 144 -9.38 3.91 -10.92
C GLN A 144 -9.01 5.11 -10.05
N ARG A 145 -9.83 6.17 -10.12
CA ARG A 145 -9.67 7.40 -9.33
C ARG A 145 -10.85 7.54 -8.37
N PHE A 146 -10.53 7.95 -7.14
CA PHE A 146 -11.50 8.15 -6.08
C PHE A 146 -11.24 9.47 -5.37
N ASP A 147 -12.27 10.04 -4.76
CA ASP A 147 -12.05 11.01 -3.71
C ASP A 147 -11.55 10.32 -2.43
N ARG A 148 -11.16 11.10 -1.43
CA ARG A 148 -10.67 10.55 -0.16
C ARG A 148 -11.73 9.79 0.65
N ALA A 149 -13.00 9.97 0.34
CA ALA A 149 -14.10 9.21 0.96
C ALA A 149 -14.31 7.83 0.29
N GLY A 150 -13.62 7.56 -0.82
CA GLY A 150 -13.76 6.34 -1.62
C GLY A 150 -14.85 6.43 -2.68
N THR A 151 -15.34 7.64 -2.99
CA THR A 151 -16.30 7.85 -4.09
C THR A 151 -15.58 7.74 -5.43
N PHE A 152 -16.08 6.92 -6.33
CA PHE A 152 -15.51 6.76 -7.67
C PHE A 152 -15.63 8.05 -8.50
N LEU A 153 -14.52 8.49 -9.08
CA LEU A 153 -14.43 9.70 -9.91
C LEU A 153 -14.23 9.40 -11.40
N GLY A 154 -13.75 8.21 -11.73
CA GLY A 154 -13.46 7.81 -13.09
C GLY A 154 -12.32 6.80 -13.19
N GLU A 155 -11.99 6.40 -14.40
CA GLU A 155 -10.93 5.42 -14.65
C GLU A 155 -10.14 5.71 -15.91
N TRP A 156 -8.93 5.15 -16.01
CA TRP A 156 -8.10 5.13 -17.19
C TRP A 156 -7.79 3.68 -17.58
N THR A 157 -8.04 3.32 -18.83
CA THR A 157 -7.89 1.95 -19.35
C THR A 157 -6.75 1.79 -20.37
N ALA A 158 -6.03 2.88 -20.69
CA ALA A 158 -5.04 2.90 -21.78
C ALA A 158 -3.67 2.28 -21.41
N TYR A 159 -3.43 1.95 -20.13
CA TYR A 159 -2.09 1.62 -19.64
C TYR A 159 -1.84 0.11 -19.45
N GLY A 160 -2.83 -0.74 -19.72
CA GLY A 160 -2.70 -2.18 -19.48
C GLY A 160 -2.60 -2.52 -17.99
N LYS A 161 -1.95 -3.66 -17.67
CA LYS A 161 -1.73 -4.10 -16.30
C LYS A 161 -0.66 -3.25 -15.62
N THR A 162 -1.09 -2.29 -14.82
CA THR A 162 -0.21 -1.37 -14.09
C THR A 162 0.24 -1.97 -12.76
N PHE A 163 1.54 -2.08 -12.54
CA PHE A 163 2.14 -2.64 -11.33
C PHE A 163 2.54 -1.56 -10.30
N GLY A 164 2.84 -0.36 -10.73
CA GLY A 164 3.24 0.75 -9.87
C GLY A 164 2.70 2.08 -10.34
N LEU A 165 2.43 2.97 -9.40
CA LEU A 165 2.02 4.35 -9.61
C LEU A 165 2.99 5.27 -8.89
N GLU A 166 3.20 6.45 -9.44
CA GLU A 166 3.86 7.57 -8.79
C GLU A 166 3.03 8.83 -9.07
N ALA A 167 2.90 9.69 -8.09
CA ALA A 167 2.22 10.98 -8.20
C ALA A 167 3.14 12.11 -7.70
N ASP A 168 3.15 13.23 -8.43
CA ASP A 168 3.91 14.44 -8.11
C ASP A 168 3.25 15.30 -7.00
#